data_5494450977f9c3faa7142354a648bef0
#
_entry.id   5494450977f9c3faa7142354a648bef0
#
_cell.length_a   1.000
_cell.length_b   1.000
_cell.length_c   1.000
_cell.angle_alpha   90.00
_cell.angle_beta   90.00
_cell.angle_gamma   90.00
#
_symmetry.space_group_name_H-M   'P 1'
#
loop_
_entity.id
_entity.type
_entity.pdbx_description
1 polymer ?
#
loop_
_entity_poly.entity_id
_entity_poly.type
_entity_poly.pdbx_seq_one_letter_code
_entity_poly.pdbx_strand_id
1 'polypeptide(L)'
;MVPHLVTALNGPLFELEKKILNATPAIERWFRMEWQEHTPPFYCSVDLRNAGFKLAPVDTNLFPGGFNNLSLDMLPLSVQAAMAAIDKYCPEARNLLLIPEGHTRNGHYLENVVRLMQIFRQTGLNVRLGSWSPEITEPTPIALPDGNMLVLEPIVRSANGRRAGLKDFDPCTILLNNDMSAGLPAILENLHEQSVLPPLHAGWAVRRKSNHFAAYDEVAKKFGKLIDVDPWMLNPYFGKCGEINFMDHSGEECLASNVDVLLAKIRKKYKEYGIKEKPFVVVKADAGTYGMGIMTVKDASEIKDLNRKQRNKMAVIKDGQEVHDVILQEGVHTFERVNDAVAEPVVYMIDRYVVGGFYRVNEERDIDQNLNAPGSHFVPLAFAQQHSM
;
A
#
# COMPACT_ATOMS: atom_id res chain seq x y z
N MET A 1 10.08 24.72 -13.40
CA MET A 1 8.71 24.75 -13.99
C MET A 1 7.78 24.17 -12.92
N VAL A 2 6.74 24.87 -12.54
CA VAL A 2 5.75 24.34 -11.59
C VAL A 2 4.94 23.27 -12.34
N PRO A 3 4.82 22.05 -11.84
CA PRO A 3 4.01 21.03 -12.49
C PRO A 3 2.56 21.49 -12.62
N HIS A 4 1.98 21.33 -13.80
CA HIS A 4 0.57 21.60 -14.00
C HIS A 4 -0.25 20.38 -13.53
N LEU A 5 -0.94 20.54 -12.40
CA LEU A 5 -1.81 19.54 -11.82
C LEU A 5 -3.27 19.84 -12.19
N VAL A 6 -3.94 18.87 -12.77
CA VAL A 6 -5.41 18.88 -12.97
C VAL A 6 -6.02 17.84 -12.05
N THR A 7 -6.87 18.28 -11.14
CA THR A 7 -7.61 17.40 -10.25
C THR A 7 -9.02 17.19 -10.77
N ALA A 8 -9.58 16.02 -10.53
CA ALA A 8 -10.95 15.69 -10.90
C ALA A 8 -11.94 16.05 -9.78
N LEU A 9 -11.89 17.29 -9.29
CA LEU A 9 -12.80 17.80 -8.27
C LEU A 9 -13.99 18.50 -8.93
N ASN A 10 -15.00 17.74 -9.25
CA ASN A 10 -16.24 18.24 -9.84
C ASN A 10 -17.44 17.33 -9.47
N GLY A 11 -18.65 17.79 -9.78
CA GLY A 11 -19.87 17.00 -9.61
C GLY A 11 -19.99 16.32 -8.23
N PRO A 12 -20.18 14.99 -8.21
CA PRO A 12 -20.40 14.24 -6.96
C PRO A 12 -19.24 14.35 -5.98
N LEU A 13 -17.99 14.43 -6.47
CA LEU A 13 -16.82 14.52 -5.59
C LEU A 13 -16.72 15.89 -4.89
N PHE A 14 -17.14 16.95 -5.56
CA PHE A 14 -17.24 18.28 -4.93
C PHE A 14 -18.26 18.29 -3.78
N GLU A 15 -19.41 17.65 -3.96
CA GLU A 15 -20.40 17.51 -2.88
C GLU A 15 -19.90 16.61 -1.75
N LEU A 16 -19.12 15.58 -2.04
CA LEU A 16 -18.47 14.75 -1.05
C LEU A 16 -17.49 15.58 -0.20
N GLU A 17 -16.61 16.36 -0.83
CA GLU A 17 -15.67 17.24 -0.12
C GLU A 17 -16.41 18.21 0.81
N LYS A 18 -17.46 18.86 0.31
CA LYS A 18 -18.28 19.77 1.09
C LYS A 18 -18.91 19.09 2.32
N LYS A 19 -19.43 17.87 2.17
CA LYS A 19 -19.98 17.08 3.28
C LYS A 19 -18.91 16.72 4.30
N ILE A 20 -17.70 16.33 3.86
CA ILE A 20 -16.56 16.05 4.74
C ILE A 20 -16.19 17.29 5.54
N LEU A 21 -16.02 18.45 4.89
CA LEU A 21 -15.65 19.70 5.56
C LEU A 21 -16.72 20.14 6.56
N ASN A 22 -17.99 20.05 6.21
CA ASN A 22 -19.09 20.42 7.12
C ASN A 22 -19.24 19.46 8.30
N ALA A 23 -18.85 18.21 8.16
CA ALA A 23 -18.93 17.18 9.19
C ALA A 23 -17.64 17.00 9.98
N THR A 24 -16.60 17.81 9.76
CA THR A 24 -15.26 17.67 10.37
C THR A 24 -15.31 17.40 11.89
N PRO A 25 -16.09 18.11 12.74
CA PRO A 25 -16.12 17.82 14.17
C PRO A 25 -16.68 16.42 14.50
N ALA A 26 -17.66 15.93 13.74
CA ALA A 26 -18.21 14.59 13.91
C ALA A 26 -17.24 13.51 13.45
N ILE A 27 -16.54 13.76 12.34
CA ILE A 27 -15.50 12.88 11.79
C ILE A 27 -14.35 12.74 12.78
N GLU A 28 -13.83 13.84 13.33
CA GLU A 28 -12.74 13.83 14.30
C GLU A 28 -13.11 13.09 15.58
N ARG A 29 -14.35 13.27 16.05
CA ARG A 29 -14.86 12.50 17.19
C ARG A 29 -14.95 11.01 16.88
N TRP A 30 -15.45 10.64 15.71
CA TRP A 30 -15.57 9.26 15.26
C TRP A 30 -14.20 8.59 15.16
N PHE A 31 -13.21 9.23 14.53
CA PHE A 31 -11.85 8.71 14.46
C PHE A 31 -11.23 8.48 15.83
N ARG A 32 -11.42 9.42 16.79
CA ARG A 32 -10.90 9.23 18.15
C ARG A 32 -11.47 7.98 18.81
N MET A 33 -12.74 7.66 18.58
CA MET A 33 -13.38 6.45 19.13
C MET A 33 -12.85 5.19 18.43
N GLU A 34 -12.80 5.18 17.11
CA GLU A 34 -12.28 4.04 16.36
C GLU A 34 -10.82 3.72 16.71
N TRP A 35 -9.98 4.74 16.93
CA TRP A 35 -8.59 4.54 17.34
C TRP A 35 -8.40 4.06 18.80
N GLN A 36 -9.44 4.09 19.62
CA GLN A 36 -9.43 3.44 20.93
C GLN A 36 -9.67 1.95 20.84
N GLU A 37 -10.45 1.52 19.85
CA GLU A 37 -10.83 0.13 19.64
C GLU A 37 -9.91 -0.60 18.66
N HIS A 38 -9.26 0.13 17.76
CA HIS A 38 -8.46 -0.42 16.67
C HIS A 38 -7.05 0.17 16.65
N THR A 39 -6.05 -0.70 16.70
CA THR A 39 -4.65 -0.30 16.55
C THR A 39 -4.34 -0.11 15.07
N PRO A 40 -3.89 1.07 14.63
CA PRO A 40 -3.45 1.27 13.26
C PRO A 40 -2.17 0.46 12.97
N PRO A 41 -1.89 0.12 11.70
CA PRO A 41 -0.60 -0.43 11.34
C PRO A 41 0.50 0.59 11.64
N PHE A 42 1.72 0.12 11.93
CA PHE A 42 2.85 1.01 12.23
C PHE A 42 3.06 2.07 11.15
N TYR A 43 2.99 1.65 9.90
CA TYR A 43 2.97 2.52 8.73
C TYR A 43 2.25 1.84 7.56
N CYS A 44 1.85 2.61 6.56
CA CYS A 44 1.29 2.07 5.33
C CYS A 44 1.37 3.08 4.18
N SER A 45 1.21 2.61 2.97
CA SER A 45 0.84 3.43 1.82
C SER A 45 -0.50 2.99 1.26
N VAL A 46 -1.24 3.94 0.70
CA VAL A 46 -2.55 3.73 0.10
C VAL A 46 -2.55 4.32 -1.29
N ASP A 47 -2.78 3.48 -2.28
CA ASP A 47 -2.98 3.91 -3.66
C ASP A 47 -4.44 4.33 -3.82
N LEU A 48 -4.67 5.58 -4.21
CA LEU A 48 -6.00 6.16 -4.41
C LEU A 48 -6.26 6.40 -5.90
N ARG A 49 -7.54 6.37 -6.29
CA ARG A 49 -7.97 6.85 -7.60
C ARG A 49 -9.12 7.81 -7.49
N ASN A 50 -9.03 8.88 -8.25
CA ASN A 50 -9.99 9.96 -8.32
C ASN A 50 -10.62 10.00 -9.72
N ALA A 51 -11.87 9.55 -9.81
CA ALA A 51 -12.66 9.53 -11.03
C ALA A 51 -13.64 10.72 -11.14
N GLY A 52 -13.52 11.74 -10.26
CA GLY A 52 -14.43 12.87 -10.21
C GLY A 52 -15.83 12.56 -9.66
N PHE A 53 -16.28 11.33 -9.78
CA PHE A 53 -17.53 10.83 -9.20
C PHE A 53 -17.28 9.86 -8.03
N LYS A 54 -16.05 9.45 -7.83
CA LYS A 54 -15.61 8.50 -6.82
C LYS A 54 -14.13 8.76 -6.49
N LEU A 55 -13.80 8.76 -5.19
CA LEU A 55 -12.44 8.74 -4.67
C LEU A 55 -12.30 7.50 -3.79
N ALA A 56 -11.51 6.53 -4.22
CA ALA A 56 -11.44 5.26 -3.50
C ALA A 56 -10.00 4.71 -3.43
N PRO A 57 -9.66 4.01 -2.34
CA PRO A 57 -8.44 3.22 -2.27
C PRO A 57 -8.55 2.03 -3.21
N VAL A 58 -7.47 1.75 -3.93
CA VAL A 58 -7.41 0.61 -4.85
C VAL A 58 -6.35 -0.41 -4.45
N ASP A 59 -5.39 -0.02 -3.63
CA ASP A 59 -4.44 -0.92 -2.98
C ASP A 59 -3.89 -0.32 -1.68
N THR A 60 -3.41 -1.18 -0.77
CA THR A 60 -2.75 -0.81 0.48
C THR A 60 -1.55 -1.68 0.72
N ASN A 61 -0.43 -1.06 1.10
CA ASN A 61 0.80 -1.76 1.44
C ASN A 61 1.19 -1.45 2.89
N LEU A 62 1.42 -2.49 3.69
CA LEU A 62 1.84 -2.38 5.09
C LEU A 62 3.37 -2.41 5.27
N PHE A 63 4.11 -2.61 4.19
CA PHE A 63 5.58 -2.56 4.13
C PHE A 63 6.01 -1.60 3.01
N PRO A 64 5.61 -0.30 3.10
CA PRO A 64 5.72 0.60 1.98
C PRO A 64 7.17 0.93 1.63
N GLY A 65 7.49 0.80 0.35
CA GLY A 65 8.65 1.46 -0.26
C GLY A 65 8.28 2.86 -0.72
N GLY A 66 9.25 3.64 -1.22
CA GLY A 66 8.99 4.93 -1.85
C GLY A 66 8.96 6.14 -0.91
N PHE A 67 9.37 6.03 0.36
CA PHE A 67 9.52 7.19 1.26
C PHE A 67 10.50 8.24 0.72
N ASN A 68 11.45 7.87 -0.13
CA ASN A 68 12.34 8.78 -0.83
C ASN A 68 11.63 9.72 -1.82
N ASN A 69 10.41 9.36 -2.27
CA ASN A 69 9.62 10.19 -3.19
C ASN A 69 8.75 11.24 -2.46
N LEU A 70 8.71 11.20 -1.13
CA LEU A 70 8.04 12.24 -0.35
C LEU A 70 8.87 13.53 -0.36
N SER A 71 8.18 14.68 -0.41
CA SER A 71 8.85 15.98 -0.29
C SER A 71 9.65 16.09 1.02
N LEU A 72 10.77 16.77 0.98
CA LEU A 72 11.56 17.07 2.18
C LEU A 72 10.78 17.90 3.21
N ASP A 73 9.82 18.71 2.77
CA ASP A 73 8.94 19.50 3.63
C ASP A 73 8.04 18.60 4.52
N MET A 74 7.84 17.34 4.11
CA MET A 74 7.06 16.34 4.88
C MET A 74 7.91 15.56 5.90
N LEU A 75 9.23 15.73 5.88
CA LEU A 75 10.13 15.02 6.79
C LEU A 75 9.85 15.32 8.28
N PRO A 76 9.65 16.56 8.73
CA PRO A 76 9.34 16.85 10.13
C PRO A 76 8.06 16.15 10.60
N LEU A 77 7.03 16.11 9.78
CA LEU A 77 5.78 15.41 10.09
C LEU A 77 5.98 13.90 10.19
N SER A 78 6.77 13.32 9.29
CA SER A 78 7.14 11.90 9.33
C SER A 78 7.90 11.55 10.61
N VAL A 79 8.83 12.42 11.04
CA VAL A 79 9.59 12.25 12.29
C VAL A 79 8.66 12.32 13.51
N GLN A 80 7.77 13.31 13.58
CA GLN A 80 6.81 13.43 14.70
C GLN A 80 5.87 12.21 14.79
N ALA A 81 5.34 11.76 13.65
CA ALA A 81 4.51 10.58 13.61
C ALA A 81 5.26 9.30 14.01
N ALA A 82 6.51 9.16 13.57
CA ALA A 82 7.39 8.05 13.97
C ALA A 82 7.68 8.05 15.47
N MET A 83 7.94 9.22 16.07
CA MET A 83 8.09 9.33 17.53
C MET A 83 6.84 8.85 18.25
N ALA A 84 5.67 9.36 17.89
CA ALA A 84 4.40 8.96 18.49
C ALA A 84 4.11 7.45 18.32
N ALA A 85 4.48 6.86 17.18
CA ALA A 85 4.33 5.44 16.93
C ALA A 85 5.27 4.60 17.80
N ILE A 86 6.55 4.97 17.92
CA ILE A 86 7.53 4.26 18.75
C ILE A 86 7.15 4.32 20.22
N ASP A 87 6.71 5.47 20.72
CA ASP A 87 6.33 5.65 22.13
C ASP A 87 5.21 4.70 22.57
N LYS A 88 4.34 4.28 21.65
CA LYS A 88 3.30 3.29 21.97
C LYS A 88 3.84 1.89 22.23
N TYR A 89 4.89 1.50 21.54
CA TYR A 89 5.43 0.14 21.59
C TYR A 89 6.61 0.00 22.54
N CYS A 90 7.44 1.02 22.62
CA CYS A 90 8.62 1.04 23.49
C CYS A 90 9.06 2.48 23.74
N PRO A 91 8.48 3.17 24.78
CA PRO A 91 8.81 4.57 25.08
C PRO A 91 10.28 4.77 25.50
N GLU A 92 10.96 3.71 25.95
CA GLU A 92 12.37 3.74 26.31
C GLU A 92 13.30 3.27 25.18
N ALA A 93 12.78 3.15 23.94
CA ALA A 93 13.55 2.67 22.82
C ALA A 93 14.79 3.53 22.56
N ARG A 94 15.94 2.89 22.44
CA ARG A 94 17.21 3.49 22.01
C ARG A 94 17.67 2.94 20.68
N ASN A 95 17.37 1.67 20.42
CA ASN A 95 17.82 0.91 19.27
C ASN A 95 16.62 0.42 18.45
N LEU A 96 16.67 0.64 17.16
CA LEU A 96 15.72 0.13 16.17
C LEU A 96 16.46 -0.73 15.14
N LEU A 97 16.04 -1.98 14.97
CA LEU A 97 16.51 -2.83 13.88
C LEU A 97 15.56 -2.70 12.70
N LEU A 98 16.02 -2.13 11.59
CA LEU A 98 15.27 -2.07 10.34
C LEU A 98 15.66 -3.25 9.46
N ILE A 99 14.67 -3.99 8.97
CA ILE A 99 14.90 -5.15 8.11
C ILE A 99 14.32 -4.85 6.72
N PRO A 100 15.16 -4.54 5.73
CA PRO A 100 14.72 -4.25 4.38
C PRO A 100 14.47 -5.53 3.55
N GLU A 101 13.89 -5.34 2.36
CA GLU A 101 13.84 -6.34 1.31
C GLU A 101 15.24 -6.75 0.84
N GLY A 102 15.34 -7.95 0.27
CA GLY A 102 16.59 -8.45 -0.31
C GLY A 102 17.03 -7.78 -1.64
N HIS A 103 16.43 -6.65 -2.00
CA HIS A 103 16.66 -5.96 -3.29
C HIS A 103 17.93 -5.08 -3.29
N THR A 104 19.07 -5.66 -2.98
CA THR A 104 20.36 -4.95 -2.84
C THR A 104 20.90 -4.33 -4.14
N ARG A 105 20.30 -4.64 -5.29
CA ARG A 105 20.65 -4.07 -6.60
C ARG A 105 19.68 -3.00 -7.10
N ASN A 106 18.58 -2.76 -6.39
CA ASN A 106 17.60 -1.75 -6.75
C ASN A 106 17.91 -0.43 -6.04
N GLY A 107 18.59 0.50 -6.74
CA GLY A 107 19.01 1.79 -6.21
C GLY A 107 17.84 2.62 -5.64
N HIS A 108 16.69 2.66 -6.31
CA HIS A 108 15.51 3.38 -5.83
C HIS A 108 14.96 2.81 -4.52
N TYR A 109 14.99 1.49 -4.37
CA TYR A 109 14.60 0.87 -3.12
C TYR A 109 15.60 1.16 -1.99
N LEU A 110 16.89 1.16 -2.30
CA LEU A 110 17.93 1.51 -1.32
C LEU A 110 17.81 2.97 -0.84
N GLU A 111 17.43 3.90 -1.72
CA GLU A 111 17.11 5.28 -1.35
C GLU A 111 15.92 5.36 -0.38
N ASN A 112 14.90 4.51 -0.55
CA ASN A 112 13.81 4.38 0.42
C ASN A 112 14.33 3.93 1.80
N VAL A 113 15.23 2.94 1.85
CA VAL A 113 15.84 2.47 3.10
C VAL A 113 16.61 3.61 3.78
N VAL A 114 17.39 4.37 3.03
CA VAL A 114 18.10 5.56 3.54
C VAL A 114 17.13 6.57 4.15
N ARG A 115 16.02 6.86 3.45
CA ARG A 115 15.00 7.79 3.94
C ARG A 115 14.34 7.29 5.24
N LEU A 116 14.00 6.03 5.33
CA LEU A 116 13.47 5.44 6.57
C LEU A 116 14.48 5.54 7.70
N MET A 117 15.75 5.19 7.46
CA MET A 117 16.81 5.36 8.46
C MET A 117 16.95 6.81 8.92
N GLN A 118 16.87 7.78 7.99
CA GLN A 118 16.91 9.20 8.31
C GLN A 118 15.75 9.60 9.23
N ILE A 119 14.51 9.20 8.90
CA ILE A 119 13.33 9.48 9.71
C ILE A 119 13.54 8.95 11.14
N PHE A 120 13.88 7.68 11.30
CA PHE A 120 14.02 7.08 12.62
C PHE A 120 15.24 7.56 13.41
N ARG A 121 16.36 7.90 12.77
CA ARG A 121 17.49 8.54 13.44
C ARG A 121 17.15 9.93 13.96
N GLN A 122 16.32 10.68 13.26
CA GLN A 122 15.85 11.99 13.73
C GLN A 122 14.88 11.90 14.91
N THR A 123 14.29 10.74 15.19
CA THR A 123 13.55 10.49 16.44
C THR A 123 14.47 10.23 17.64
N GLY A 124 15.78 10.24 17.45
CA GLY A 124 16.76 9.93 18.51
C GLY A 124 17.15 8.46 18.59
N LEU A 125 16.68 7.62 17.71
CA LEU A 125 16.99 6.19 17.70
C LEU A 125 18.33 5.89 17.00
N ASN A 126 19.08 4.94 17.56
CA ASN A 126 20.17 4.29 16.87
C ASN A 126 19.58 3.21 15.94
N VAL A 127 19.77 3.37 14.62
CA VAL A 127 19.15 2.52 13.59
C VAL A 127 20.23 1.74 12.86
N ARG A 128 20.11 0.41 12.88
CA ARG A 128 20.94 -0.51 12.08
C ARG A 128 20.06 -1.40 11.19
N LEU A 129 20.68 -1.95 10.13
CA LEU A 129 19.99 -2.81 9.16
C LEU A 129 20.31 -4.27 9.43
N GLY A 130 19.26 -5.10 9.52
CA GLY A 130 19.39 -6.55 9.65
C GLY A 130 18.93 -7.30 8.41
N SER A 131 19.45 -8.50 8.23
CA SER A 131 19.01 -9.45 7.20
C SER A 131 18.96 -10.86 7.75
N TRP A 132 17.90 -11.59 7.36
CA TRP A 132 17.82 -13.04 7.60
C TRP A 132 18.25 -13.87 6.40
N SER A 133 18.73 -13.22 5.32
CA SER A 133 19.23 -13.93 4.15
C SER A 133 20.40 -14.83 4.54
N PRO A 134 20.42 -16.11 4.12
CA PRO A 134 21.54 -17.00 4.39
C PRO A 134 22.84 -16.55 3.71
N GLU A 135 22.77 -15.66 2.73
CA GLU A 135 23.93 -15.07 2.07
C GLU A 135 24.64 -14.02 2.91
N ILE A 136 23.94 -13.42 3.89
CA ILE A 136 24.48 -12.40 4.78
C ILE A 136 24.96 -13.07 6.09
N THR A 137 26.21 -13.50 6.11
CA THR A 137 26.84 -14.18 7.25
C THR A 137 27.73 -13.26 8.11
N GLU A 138 28.10 -12.10 7.55
CA GLU A 138 28.92 -11.07 8.19
C GLU A 138 28.42 -9.67 7.74
N PRO A 139 28.82 -8.58 8.41
CA PRO A 139 28.47 -7.23 7.99
C PRO A 139 28.85 -6.98 6.52
N THR A 140 27.86 -6.80 5.68
CA THR A 140 28.01 -6.73 4.22
C THR A 140 27.68 -5.32 3.74
N PRO A 141 28.65 -4.59 3.17
CA PRO A 141 28.43 -3.25 2.65
C PRO A 141 27.68 -3.33 1.30
N ILE A 142 26.67 -2.44 1.15
CA ILE A 142 25.88 -2.24 -0.06
C ILE A 142 26.10 -0.83 -0.57
N ALA A 143 26.63 -0.71 -1.79
CA ALA A 143 26.88 0.59 -2.41
C ALA A 143 25.57 1.26 -2.86
N LEU A 144 25.44 2.55 -2.54
CA LEU A 144 24.36 3.41 -3.02
C LEU A 144 24.75 4.12 -4.31
N PRO A 145 23.78 4.58 -5.13
CA PRO A 145 24.08 5.32 -6.35
C PRO A 145 24.88 6.60 -6.15
N ASP A 146 24.77 7.24 -4.98
CA ASP A 146 25.50 8.45 -4.60
C ASP A 146 26.91 8.19 -4.04
N GLY A 147 27.35 6.94 -3.99
CA GLY A 147 28.65 6.49 -3.48
C GLY A 147 28.68 6.25 -1.97
N ASN A 148 27.60 6.54 -1.25
CA ASN A 148 27.47 6.15 0.16
C ASN A 148 27.28 4.64 0.29
N MET A 149 27.40 4.13 1.53
CA MET A 149 27.28 2.72 1.83
C MET A 149 26.21 2.48 2.90
N LEU A 150 25.39 1.46 2.69
CA LEU A 150 24.60 0.82 3.72
C LEU A 150 25.33 -0.45 4.17
N VAL A 151 25.11 -0.88 5.42
CA VAL A 151 25.65 -2.14 5.91
C VAL A 151 24.50 -3.03 6.37
N LEU A 152 24.35 -4.18 5.72
CA LEU A 152 23.43 -5.24 6.15
C LEU A 152 24.18 -6.19 7.08
N GLU A 153 23.56 -6.54 8.20
CA GLU A 153 24.14 -7.40 9.21
C GLU A 153 23.29 -8.64 9.46
N PRO A 154 23.90 -9.80 9.72
CA PRO A 154 23.13 -11.01 10.00
C PRO A 154 22.38 -10.89 11.32
N ILE A 155 21.08 -11.21 11.27
CA ILE A 155 20.23 -11.28 12.46
C ILE A 155 20.60 -12.52 13.29
N VAL A 156 20.68 -12.36 14.59
CA VAL A 156 20.96 -13.43 15.54
C VAL A 156 19.91 -13.49 16.65
N ARG A 157 19.62 -14.68 17.15
CA ARG A 157 18.81 -14.87 18.35
C ARG A 157 19.60 -14.68 19.61
N SER A 158 18.97 -14.13 20.65
CA SER A 158 19.48 -14.17 22.01
C SER A 158 19.65 -15.60 22.51
N ALA A 159 20.50 -15.82 23.52
CA ALA A 159 20.77 -17.14 24.07
C ALA A 159 19.50 -17.85 24.60
N ASN A 160 18.52 -17.11 25.11
CA ASN A 160 17.25 -17.65 25.60
C ASN A 160 16.20 -17.81 24.47
N GLY A 161 16.52 -17.41 23.24
CA GLY A 161 15.63 -17.51 22.07
C GLY A 161 14.44 -16.55 22.06
N ARG A 162 14.31 -15.63 23.03
CA ARG A 162 13.15 -14.76 23.19
C ARG A 162 13.26 -13.42 22.45
N ARG A 163 14.47 -13.05 22.04
CA ARG A 163 14.80 -11.81 21.34
C ARG A 163 15.60 -12.09 20.09
N ALA A 164 15.58 -11.16 19.16
CA ALA A 164 16.45 -11.14 17.99
C ALA A 164 17.10 -9.75 17.85
N GLY A 165 18.30 -9.71 17.30
CA GLY A 165 19.05 -8.48 17.10
C GLY A 165 20.26 -8.73 16.23
N LEU A 166 21.34 -7.94 16.42
CA LEU A 166 22.63 -8.20 15.80
C LEU A 166 23.61 -8.62 16.90
N LYS A 167 24.77 -9.09 16.55
CA LYS A 167 25.76 -9.64 17.49
C LYS A 167 26.03 -8.72 18.70
N ASP A 168 26.05 -7.41 18.49
CA ASP A 168 26.36 -6.36 19.47
C ASP A 168 25.25 -5.28 19.54
N PHE A 169 24.02 -5.61 19.09
CA PHE A 169 22.92 -4.66 18.99
C PHE A 169 21.60 -5.33 19.37
N ASP A 170 21.06 -4.91 20.52
CA ASP A 170 19.78 -5.40 21.05
C ASP A 170 18.70 -4.32 20.84
N PRO A 171 17.79 -4.50 19.86
CA PRO A 171 16.72 -3.55 19.60
C PRO A 171 15.52 -3.81 20.52
N CYS A 172 14.87 -2.77 20.98
CA CYS A 172 13.53 -2.88 21.59
C CYS A 172 12.46 -3.22 20.54
N THR A 173 12.62 -2.65 19.35
CA THR A 173 11.67 -2.80 18.24
C THR A 173 12.39 -3.25 16.98
N ILE A 174 11.82 -4.21 16.29
CA ILE A 174 12.21 -4.65 14.95
C ILE A 174 11.18 -4.10 13.96
N LEU A 175 11.63 -3.26 13.04
CA LEU A 175 10.80 -2.70 11.99
C LEU A 175 11.04 -3.44 10.68
N LEU A 176 9.99 -4.04 10.13
CA LEU A 176 10.04 -4.74 8.86
C LEU A 176 9.70 -3.79 7.71
N ASN A 177 10.61 -3.64 6.76
CA ASN A 177 10.34 -3.12 5.44
C ASN A 177 10.50 -4.23 4.40
N ASN A 178 10.16 -5.44 4.80
CA ASN A 178 10.14 -6.66 4.02
C ASN A 178 8.75 -7.28 4.12
N ASP A 179 8.11 -7.50 2.99
CA ASP A 179 6.70 -7.92 2.92
C ASP A 179 6.47 -9.42 3.15
N MET A 180 7.54 -10.16 3.37
CA MET A 180 7.52 -11.61 3.67
C MET A 180 6.73 -12.43 2.63
N SER A 181 6.78 -12.03 1.36
CA SER A 181 6.14 -12.77 0.27
C SER A 181 6.72 -14.16 0.08
N ALA A 182 8.01 -14.33 0.36
CA ALA A 182 8.69 -15.63 0.30
C ALA A 182 8.39 -16.56 1.51
N GLY A 183 7.62 -16.11 2.50
CA GLY A 183 7.30 -16.86 3.71
C GLY A 183 7.69 -16.15 5.00
N LEU A 184 7.21 -16.67 6.12
CA LEU A 184 7.54 -16.13 7.44
C LEU A 184 8.96 -16.52 7.84
N PRO A 185 9.79 -15.56 8.28
CA PRO A 185 11.16 -15.86 8.71
C PRO A 185 11.19 -16.52 10.10
N ALA A 186 11.60 -17.78 10.18
CA ALA A 186 11.66 -18.54 11.43
C ALA A 186 12.47 -17.84 12.55
N ILE A 187 13.47 -17.03 12.13
CA ILE A 187 14.28 -16.28 13.10
C ILE A 187 13.49 -15.19 13.84
N LEU A 188 12.34 -14.75 13.33
CA LEU A 188 11.48 -13.75 13.97
C LEU A 188 10.23 -14.34 14.62
N GLU A 189 10.00 -15.64 14.49
CA GLU A 189 8.86 -16.29 15.11
C GLU A 189 9.03 -16.42 16.62
N ASN A 190 7.92 -16.34 17.38
CA ASN A 190 7.90 -16.54 18.82
C ASN A 190 8.86 -15.63 19.61
N LEU A 191 9.02 -14.38 19.20
CA LEU A 191 9.67 -13.34 19.99
C LEU A 191 8.68 -12.81 21.04
N HIS A 192 9.02 -12.86 22.32
CA HIS A 192 8.11 -12.51 23.40
C HIS A 192 8.50 -11.24 24.16
N GLU A 193 9.72 -10.73 23.91
CA GLU A 193 10.31 -9.61 24.65
C GLU A 193 10.63 -8.42 23.73
N GLN A 194 10.06 -8.43 22.52
CA GLN A 194 10.27 -7.39 21.51
C GLN A 194 9.03 -7.21 20.65
N SER A 195 8.84 -5.98 20.16
CA SER A 195 7.84 -5.68 19.14
C SER A 195 8.41 -5.90 17.74
N VAL A 196 7.73 -6.69 16.93
CA VAL A 196 7.97 -6.83 15.49
C VAL A 196 6.86 -6.08 14.75
N LEU A 197 7.23 -5.06 14.01
CA LEU A 197 6.30 -4.12 13.37
C LEU A 197 6.59 -3.97 11.88
N PRO A 198 5.58 -4.03 11.02
CA PRO A 198 4.26 -4.64 11.27
C PRO A 198 4.39 -6.09 11.74
N PRO A 199 3.34 -6.64 12.39
CA PRO A 199 3.42 -8.02 12.89
C PRO A 199 3.54 -9.02 11.73
N LEU A 200 4.12 -10.20 11.97
CA LEU A 200 4.42 -11.18 10.92
C LEU A 200 3.19 -11.57 10.09
N HIS A 201 2.00 -11.65 10.70
CA HIS A 201 0.76 -11.97 9.98
C HIS A 201 0.27 -10.88 9.01
N ALA A 202 0.87 -9.69 9.05
CA ALA A 202 0.62 -8.62 8.09
C ALA A 202 1.34 -8.85 6.75
N GLY A 203 2.32 -9.76 6.70
CA GLY A 203 3.06 -10.10 5.48
C GLY A 203 2.22 -10.89 4.47
N TRP A 204 2.62 -10.83 3.20
CA TRP A 204 1.86 -11.45 2.10
C TRP A 204 1.82 -12.97 2.13
N ALA A 205 2.64 -13.64 2.92
CA ALA A 205 2.47 -15.07 3.19
C ALA A 205 1.11 -15.38 3.85
N VAL A 206 0.56 -14.45 4.64
CA VAL A 206 -0.68 -14.62 5.40
C VAL A 206 -1.77 -13.65 4.96
N ARG A 207 -1.44 -12.38 4.76
CA ARG A 207 -2.38 -11.31 4.42
C ARG A 207 -3.04 -11.54 3.08
N ARG A 208 -4.32 -11.15 2.97
CA ARG A 208 -5.11 -11.19 1.72
C ARG A 208 -5.77 -9.84 1.47
N LYS A 209 -5.76 -9.40 0.21
CA LYS A 209 -6.41 -8.14 -0.22
C LYS A 209 -7.91 -8.20 0.00
N SER A 210 -8.54 -9.35 -0.26
CA SER A 210 -9.97 -9.55 -0.05
C SER A 210 -10.38 -9.35 1.41
N ASN A 211 -9.58 -9.80 2.37
CA ASN A 211 -9.83 -9.57 3.80
C ASN A 211 -9.71 -8.07 4.16
N HIS A 212 -8.71 -7.38 3.60
CA HIS A 212 -8.55 -5.96 3.80
C HIS A 212 -9.76 -5.17 3.27
N PHE A 213 -10.20 -5.44 2.04
CA PHE A 213 -11.34 -4.74 1.45
C PHE A 213 -12.67 -5.09 2.09
N ALA A 214 -12.82 -6.30 2.66
CA ALA A 214 -13.99 -6.64 3.48
C ALA A 214 -14.06 -5.77 4.75
N ALA A 215 -12.95 -5.60 5.47
CA ALA A 215 -12.88 -4.71 6.61
C ALA A 215 -13.08 -3.24 6.22
N TYR A 216 -12.47 -2.81 5.11
CA TYR A 216 -12.64 -1.45 4.59
C TYR A 216 -14.09 -1.15 4.19
N ASP A 217 -14.80 -2.10 3.58
CA ASP A 217 -16.22 -1.96 3.22
C ASP A 217 -17.09 -1.65 4.45
N GLU A 218 -16.87 -2.35 5.56
CA GLU A 218 -17.59 -2.07 6.81
C GLU A 218 -17.27 -0.67 7.38
N VAL A 219 -16.01 -0.25 7.31
CA VAL A 219 -15.60 1.09 7.74
C VAL A 219 -16.21 2.17 6.82
N ALA A 220 -16.16 1.96 5.51
CA ALA A 220 -16.72 2.89 4.52
C ALA A 220 -18.25 3.06 4.68
N LYS A 221 -18.98 1.99 5.01
CA LYS A 221 -20.42 2.04 5.31
C LYS A 221 -20.70 2.87 6.56
N LYS A 222 -19.93 2.65 7.63
CA LYS A 222 -20.07 3.45 8.88
C LYS A 222 -19.78 4.92 8.62
N PHE A 223 -18.69 5.22 7.90
CA PHE A 223 -18.31 6.59 7.55
C PHE A 223 -19.32 7.25 6.63
N GLY A 224 -19.80 6.57 5.59
CA GLY A 224 -20.83 7.08 4.68
C GLY A 224 -22.13 7.45 5.43
N LYS A 225 -22.54 6.61 6.39
CA LYS A 225 -23.68 6.90 7.26
C LYS A 225 -23.43 8.14 8.14
N LEU A 226 -22.21 8.32 8.66
CA LEU A 226 -21.84 9.45 9.50
C LEU A 226 -22.00 10.79 8.78
N ILE A 227 -21.61 10.86 7.51
CA ILE A 227 -21.61 12.10 6.73
C ILE A 227 -22.74 12.15 5.68
N ASP A 228 -23.68 11.20 5.73
CA ASP A 228 -24.82 11.08 4.80
C ASP A 228 -24.38 11.07 3.32
N VAL A 229 -23.49 10.13 2.98
CA VAL A 229 -23.07 9.86 1.60
C VAL A 229 -23.20 8.37 1.28
N ASP A 230 -23.37 8.08 -0.01
CA ASP A 230 -23.31 6.71 -0.50
C ASP A 230 -21.87 6.15 -0.30
N PRO A 231 -21.69 5.06 0.47
CA PRO A 231 -20.38 4.46 0.69
C PRO A 231 -19.67 4.10 -0.61
N TRP A 232 -20.40 3.84 -1.69
CA TRP A 232 -19.83 3.55 -3.00
C TRP A 232 -18.91 4.67 -3.51
N MET A 233 -19.15 5.92 -3.15
CA MET A 233 -18.29 7.05 -3.53
C MET A 233 -16.87 6.97 -2.95
N LEU A 234 -16.68 6.16 -1.89
CA LEU A 234 -15.42 6.01 -1.14
C LEU A 234 -14.84 4.60 -1.21
N ASN A 235 -15.57 3.66 -1.78
CA ASN A 235 -15.26 2.23 -1.68
C ASN A 235 -15.49 1.53 -3.01
N PRO A 236 -14.47 0.84 -3.58
CA PRO A 236 -14.70 0.02 -4.77
C PRO A 236 -15.49 -1.24 -4.39
N TYR A 237 -16.44 -1.66 -5.22
CA TYR A 237 -16.98 -3.00 -5.10
C TYR A 237 -15.90 -4.05 -5.32
N PHE A 238 -16.03 -5.17 -4.66
CA PHE A 238 -15.10 -6.28 -4.85
C PHE A 238 -15.80 -7.62 -4.68
N GLY A 239 -15.14 -8.66 -5.16
CA GLY A 239 -15.48 -10.06 -4.97
C GLY A 239 -14.20 -10.90 -4.85
N LYS A 240 -14.34 -12.13 -4.39
CA LYS A 240 -13.23 -13.09 -4.30
C LYS A 240 -13.54 -14.31 -5.16
N CYS A 241 -12.52 -14.85 -5.83
CA CYS A 241 -12.59 -16.12 -6.52
C CYS A 241 -11.34 -16.94 -6.19
N GLY A 242 -11.52 -18.18 -5.80
CA GLY A 242 -10.44 -19.12 -5.46
C GLY A 242 -10.40 -20.31 -6.41
N GLU A 243 -9.43 -21.19 -6.19
CA GLU A 243 -9.22 -22.41 -6.98
C GLU A 243 -9.01 -22.12 -8.47
N ILE A 244 -8.29 -21.02 -8.78
CA ILE A 244 -7.98 -20.61 -10.14
C ILE A 244 -6.60 -21.11 -10.53
N ASN A 245 -6.51 -21.69 -11.73
CA ASN A 245 -5.24 -21.96 -12.37
C ASN A 245 -5.29 -21.47 -13.82
N PHE A 246 -4.61 -20.34 -14.08
CA PHE A 246 -4.56 -19.74 -15.41
C PHE A 246 -3.80 -20.57 -16.45
N MET A 247 -3.02 -21.57 -16.03
CA MET A 247 -2.22 -22.39 -16.97
C MET A 247 -3.05 -23.55 -17.54
N ASP A 248 -3.93 -24.15 -16.75
CA ASP A 248 -4.80 -25.27 -17.15
C ASP A 248 -6.27 -24.88 -17.35
N HIS A 249 -6.59 -23.58 -17.24
CA HIS A 249 -7.92 -23.00 -17.39
C HIS A 249 -8.92 -23.35 -16.27
N SER A 250 -8.45 -23.91 -15.14
CA SER A 250 -9.34 -24.21 -14.02
C SER A 250 -9.88 -22.93 -13.39
N GLY A 251 -11.16 -22.88 -13.10
CA GLY A 251 -11.84 -21.77 -12.44
C GLY A 251 -12.17 -20.57 -13.33
N GLU A 252 -11.75 -20.55 -14.62
CA GLU A 252 -12.00 -19.41 -15.52
C GLU A 252 -13.51 -19.14 -15.76
N GLU A 253 -14.36 -20.17 -15.79
CA GLU A 253 -15.81 -19.96 -15.94
C GLU A 253 -16.43 -19.28 -14.71
N CYS A 254 -16.01 -19.70 -13.51
CA CYS A 254 -16.43 -19.07 -12.26
C CYS A 254 -15.95 -17.62 -12.21
N LEU A 255 -14.70 -17.39 -12.60
CA LEU A 255 -14.11 -16.06 -12.66
C LEU A 255 -14.88 -15.15 -13.63
N ALA A 256 -15.17 -15.61 -14.84
CA ALA A 256 -15.94 -14.86 -15.84
C ALA A 256 -17.36 -14.52 -15.35
N SER A 257 -18.04 -15.48 -14.70
CA SER A 257 -19.36 -15.25 -14.11
C SER A 257 -19.34 -14.20 -13.01
N ASN A 258 -18.32 -14.22 -12.12
CA ASN A 258 -18.18 -13.24 -11.06
C ASN A 258 -17.82 -11.86 -11.60
N VAL A 259 -17.02 -11.77 -12.67
CA VAL A 259 -16.75 -10.51 -13.39
C VAL A 259 -18.05 -9.91 -13.94
N ASP A 260 -18.90 -10.72 -14.54
CA ASP A 260 -20.19 -10.25 -15.10
C ASP A 260 -21.13 -9.70 -14.01
N VAL A 261 -21.23 -10.41 -12.88
CA VAL A 261 -22.01 -9.96 -11.72
C VAL A 261 -21.48 -8.62 -11.19
N LEU A 262 -20.17 -8.48 -11.09
CA LEU A 262 -19.56 -7.23 -10.62
C LEU A 262 -19.76 -6.09 -11.60
N LEU A 263 -19.57 -6.31 -12.90
CA LEU A 263 -19.84 -5.34 -13.94
C LEU A 263 -21.31 -4.89 -13.93
N ALA A 264 -22.26 -5.80 -13.72
CA ALA A 264 -23.67 -5.46 -13.61
C ALA A 264 -23.96 -4.53 -12.42
N LYS A 265 -23.33 -4.78 -11.26
CA LYS A 265 -23.42 -3.88 -10.09
C LYS A 265 -22.87 -2.49 -10.39
N ILE A 266 -21.71 -2.41 -11.04
CA ILE A 266 -21.08 -1.14 -11.40
C ILE A 266 -21.94 -0.38 -12.41
N ARG A 267 -22.45 -1.05 -13.47
CA ARG A 267 -23.36 -0.44 -14.46
C ARG A 267 -24.61 0.16 -13.81
N LYS A 268 -25.16 -0.50 -12.78
CA LYS A 268 -26.29 0.03 -12.02
C LYS A 268 -25.93 1.36 -11.33
N LYS A 269 -24.77 1.42 -10.69
CA LYS A 269 -24.27 2.66 -10.05
C LYS A 269 -23.98 3.75 -11.08
N TYR A 270 -23.34 3.41 -12.18
CA TYR A 270 -23.07 4.37 -13.26
C TYR A 270 -24.37 4.98 -13.81
N LYS A 271 -25.41 4.16 -13.99
CA LYS A 271 -26.74 4.65 -14.39
C LYS A 271 -27.35 5.56 -13.31
N GLU A 272 -27.24 5.20 -12.02
CA GLU A 272 -27.75 5.99 -10.91
C GLU A 272 -27.11 7.39 -10.86
N TYR A 273 -25.82 7.48 -11.10
CA TYR A 273 -25.04 8.73 -11.06
C TYR A 273 -24.90 9.42 -12.42
N GLY A 274 -25.49 8.90 -13.49
CA GLY A 274 -25.40 9.49 -14.82
C GLY A 274 -24.01 9.42 -15.46
N ILE A 275 -23.18 8.45 -15.03
CA ILE A 275 -21.81 8.26 -15.49
C ILE A 275 -21.83 7.60 -16.87
N LYS A 276 -21.06 8.14 -17.82
CA LYS A 276 -21.01 7.71 -19.23
C LYS A 276 -19.82 6.82 -19.55
N GLU A 277 -18.84 6.77 -18.69
CA GLU A 277 -17.65 5.95 -18.83
C GLU A 277 -18.02 4.46 -18.86
N LYS A 278 -17.19 3.67 -19.54
CA LYS A 278 -17.35 2.22 -19.54
C LYS A 278 -16.81 1.64 -18.23
N PRO A 279 -17.61 0.86 -17.50
CA PRO A 279 -17.12 0.18 -16.30
C PRO A 279 -16.10 -0.90 -16.67
N PHE A 280 -15.21 -1.17 -15.76
CA PHE A 280 -14.24 -2.26 -15.87
C PHE A 280 -14.00 -2.89 -14.49
N VAL A 281 -13.43 -4.08 -14.52
CA VAL A 281 -13.01 -4.84 -13.32
C VAL A 281 -11.50 -5.04 -13.39
N VAL A 282 -10.84 -4.93 -12.26
CA VAL A 282 -9.44 -5.30 -12.10
C VAL A 282 -9.37 -6.62 -11.36
N VAL A 283 -8.80 -7.64 -12.01
CA VAL A 283 -8.50 -8.94 -11.42
C VAL A 283 -7.07 -8.89 -10.90
N LYS A 284 -6.89 -9.15 -9.62
CA LYS A 284 -5.58 -9.12 -8.95
C LYS A 284 -5.35 -10.42 -8.20
N ALA A 285 -4.11 -10.89 -8.12
CA ALA A 285 -3.76 -11.89 -7.12
C ALA A 285 -4.18 -11.39 -5.72
N ASP A 286 -4.80 -12.25 -4.91
CA ASP A 286 -5.29 -11.89 -3.57
C ASP A 286 -4.16 -11.62 -2.56
N ALA A 287 -2.92 -11.99 -2.92
CA ALA A 287 -1.69 -11.68 -2.19
C ALA A 287 -0.65 -11.04 -3.11
N GLY A 288 0.38 -10.42 -2.54
CA GLY A 288 1.53 -9.90 -3.25
C GLY A 288 1.45 -8.42 -3.63
N THR A 289 2.59 -7.90 -4.12
CA THR A 289 2.88 -6.49 -4.42
C THR A 289 3.41 -6.31 -5.84
N TYR A 290 3.91 -5.11 -6.15
CA TYR A 290 4.57 -4.71 -7.40
C TYR A 290 3.71 -4.81 -8.67
N GLY A 291 2.38 -4.83 -8.56
CA GLY A 291 1.50 -4.88 -9.73
C GLY A 291 1.61 -6.18 -10.52
N MET A 292 2.16 -7.25 -9.94
CA MET A 292 2.18 -8.58 -10.53
C MET A 292 0.82 -9.27 -10.36
N GLY A 293 0.47 -10.17 -11.28
CA GLY A 293 -0.81 -10.86 -11.25
C GLY A 293 -2.02 -9.91 -11.34
N ILE A 294 -1.94 -8.87 -12.19
CA ILE A 294 -3.00 -7.87 -12.40
C ILE A 294 -3.40 -7.83 -13.88
N MET A 295 -4.71 -7.86 -14.13
CA MET A 295 -5.31 -7.57 -15.43
C MET A 295 -6.58 -6.74 -15.30
N THR A 296 -6.85 -5.92 -16.31
CA THR A 296 -8.09 -5.16 -16.46
C THR A 296 -9.03 -5.88 -17.42
N VAL A 297 -10.31 -5.97 -17.09
CA VAL A 297 -11.34 -6.68 -17.85
C VAL A 297 -12.54 -5.76 -18.03
N LYS A 298 -12.96 -5.54 -19.24
CA LYS A 298 -14.14 -4.71 -19.62
C LYS A 298 -15.36 -5.56 -20.00
N ASP A 299 -15.12 -6.82 -20.34
CA ASP A 299 -16.14 -7.83 -20.66
C ASP A 299 -15.71 -9.20 -20.15
N ALA A 300 -16.66 -9.97 -19.63
CA ALA A 300 -16.37 -11.29 -19.05
C ALA A 300 -15.81 -12.30 -20.08
N SER A 301 -16.08 -12.12 -21.37
CA SER A 301 -15.52 -12.94 -22.44
C SER A 301 -14.00 -12.84 -22.51
N GLU A 302 -13.40 -11.71 -22.12
CA GLU A 302 -11.96 -11.51 -22.13
C GLU A 302 -11.21 -12.51 -21.22
N ILE A 303 -11.88 -13.04 -20.18
CA ILE A 303 -11.31 -14.09 -19.30
C ILE A 303 -11.11 -15.39 -20.07
N LYS A 304 -12.05 -15.73 -20.95
CA LYS A 304 -12.01 -16.97 -21.74
C LYS A 304 -11.02 -16.88 -22.90
N ASP A 305 -10.73 -15.66 -23.35
CA ASP A 305 -9.90 -15.37 -24.52
C ASP A 305 -8.44 -15.01 -24.14
N LEU A 306 -8.02 -15.26 -22.89
CA LEU A 306 -6.66 -14.97 -22.45
C LEU A 306 -5.62 -15.71 -23.30
N ASN A 307 -4.68 -14.96 -23.87
CA ASN A 307 -3.55 -15.56 -24.55
C ASN A 307 -2.49 -16.08 -23.56
N ARG A 308 -1.54 -16.89 -24.05
CA ARG A 308 -0.49 -17.50 -23.22
C ARG A 308 0.32 -16.47 -22.42
N LYS A 309 0.61 -15.30 -22.99
CA LYS A 309 1.38 -14.25 -22.31
C LYS A 309 0.59 -13.65 -21.14
N GLN A 310 -0.71 -13.42 -21.33
CA GLN A 310 -1.60 -12.93 -20.27
C GLN A 310 -1.74 -13.96 -19.16
N ARG A 311 -1.95 -15.24 -19.49
CA ARG A 311 -2.01 -16.32 -18.49
C ARG A 311 -0.72 -16.44 -17.67
N ASN A 312 0.43 -16.43 -18.32
CA ASN A 312 1.72 -16.45 -17.63
C ASN A 312 1.88 -15.25 -16.67
N LYS A 313 1.42 -14.06 -17.08
CA LYS A 313 1.44 -12.86 -16.23
C LYS A 313 0.57 -13.00 -15.00
N MET A 314 -0.56 -13.70 -15.11
CA MET A 314 -1.51 -13.91 -14.00
C MET A 314 -1.17 -15.10 -13.12
N ALA A 315 -0.43 -16.07 -13.62
CA ALA A 315 -0.16 -17.32 -12.92
C ALA A 315 0.86 -17.22 -11.77
N VAL A 316 1.75 -16.22 -11.82
CA VAL A 316 2.87 -16.10 -10.88
C VAL A 316 3.03 -14.66 -10.40
N ILE A 317 3.30 -14.50 -9.11
CA ILE A 317 3.63 -13.22 -8.47
C ILE A 317 5.09 -13.20 -7.99
N LYS A 318 5.45 -12.19 -7.19
CA LYS A 318 6.78 -12.02 -6.59
C LYS A 318 7.27 -13.34 -5.95
N ASP A 319 8.56 -13.59 -6.06
CA ASP A 319 9.26 -14.78 -5.54
C ASP A 319 8.77 -16.12 -6.14
N GLY A 320 8.15 -16.08 -7.34
CA GLY A 320 7.73 -17.28 -8.07
C GLY A 320 6.51 -18.00 -7.47
N GLN A 321 5.77 -17.33 -6.60
CA GLN A 321 4.57 -17.92 -6.01
C GLN A 321 3.44 -18.04 -7.01
N GLU A 322 2.78 -19.18 -7.04
CA GLU A 322 1.61 -19.42 -7.89
C GLU A 322 0.36 -18.71 -7.35
N VAL A 323 -0.46 -18.23 -8.28
CA VAL A 323 -1.72 -17.55 -7.98
C VAL A 323 -2.85 -18.57 -8.04
N HIS A 324 -3.48 -18.83 -6.89
CA HIS A 324 -4.67 -19.68 -6.77
C HIS A 324 -5.92 -18.90 -6.37
N ASP A 325 -5.75 -17.77 -5.70
CA ASP A 325 -6.81 -16.88 -5.26
C ASP A 325 -6.66 -15.50 -5.90
N VAL A 326 -7.78 -14.94 -6.34
CA VAL A 326 -7.85 -13.59 -6.88
C VAL A 326 -8.94 -12.76 -6.20
N ILE A 327 -8.70 -11.47 -6.08
CA ILE A 327 -9.71 -10.46 -5.81
C ILE A 327 -10.14 -9.84 -7.14
N LEU A 328 -11.44 -9.72 -7.31
CA LEU A 328 -12.10 -8.95 -8.37
C LEU A 328 -12.46 -7.61 -7.78
N GLN A 329 -11.96 -6.54 -8.32
CA GLN A 329 -12.22 -5.20 -7.79
C GLN A 329 -12.81 -4.32 -8.86
N GLU A 330 -13.83 -3.53 -8.50
CA GLU A 330 -14.31 -2.45 -9.35
C GLU A 330 -13.17 -1.57 -9.81
N GLY A 331 -13.03 -1.41 -11.12
CA GLY A 331 -12.06 -0.49 -11.68
C GLY A 331 -12.48 0.95 -11.43
N VAL A 332 -11.61 1.71 -10.81
CA VAL A 332 -11.79 3.15 -10.60
C VAL A 332 -10.91 3.89 -11.61
N HIS A 333 -11.53 4.74 -12.43
CA HIS A 333 -10.78 5.59 -13.35
C HIS A 333 -9.93 6.59 -12.56
N THR A 334 -8.83 7.03 -13.15
CA THR A 334 -8.08 8.16 -12.60
C THR A 334 -8.08 9.31 -13.60
N PHE A 335 -8.72 10.41 -13.23
CA PHE A 335 -8.84 11.60 -14.08
C PHE A 335 -7.86 12.70 -13.72
N GLU A 336 -7.02 12.46 -12.71
CA GLU A 336 -5.96 13.38 -12.35
C GLU A 336 -4.82 13.33 -13.36
N ARG A 337 -4.21 14.48 -13.60
CA ARG A 337 -3.12 14.62 -14.55
C ARG A 337 -2.05 15.55 -14.00
N VAL A 338 -0.81 15.17 -14.26
CA VAL A 338 0.37 16.03 -14.04
C VAL A 338 1.03 16.23 -15.40
N ASN A 339 1.13 17.48 -15.87
CA ASN A 339 1.65 17.83 -17.21
C ASN A 339 1.00 16.99 -18.33
N ASP A 340 -0.33 16.86 -18.28
CA ASP A 340 -1.15 16.07 -19.21
C ASP A 340 -1.00 14.54 -19.14
N ALA A 341 -0.04 14.02 -18.40
CA ALA A 341 0.09 12.59 -18.15
C ALA A 341 -0.87 12.12 -17.04
N VAL A 342 -1.39 10.91 -17.18
CA VAL A 342 -2.30 10.30 -16.21
C VAL A 342 -1.58 10.08 -14.88
N ALA A 343 -2.25 10.45 -13.80
CA ALA A 343 -1.69 10.41 -12.46
C ALA A 343 -2.66 9.75 -11.46
N GLU A 344 -2.11 9.13 -10.42
CA GLU A 344 -2.86 8.63 -9.27
C GLU A 344 -2.14 8.99 -7.97
N PRO A 345 -2.85 9.48 -6.94
CA PRO A 345 -2.22 9.83 -5.67
C PRO A 345 -1.91 8.58 -4.84
N VAL A 346 -0.72 8.57 -4.25
CA VAL A 346 -0.29 7.59 -3.25
C VAL A 346 -0.03 8.32 -1.96
N VAL A 347 -0.74 7.92 -0.89
CA VAL A 347 -0.68 8.57 0.41
C VAL A 347 0.05 7.68 1.40
N TYR A 348 0.92 8.27 2.20
CA TYR A 348 1.71 7.58 3.23
C TYR A 348 1.23 7.95 4.61
N MET A 349 1.15 6.94 5.47
CA MET A 349 0.80 7.09 6.88
C MET A 349 1.84 6.43 7.77
N ILE A 350 2.10 7.04 8.92
CA ILE A 350 2.79 6.43 10.06
C ILE A 350 1.82 6.50 11.23
N ASP A 351 1.53 5.35 11.85
CA ASP A 351 0.43 5.23 12.79
C ASP A 351 -0.88 5.74 12.15
N ARG A 352 -1.64 6.59 12.83
CA ARG A 352 -2.88 7.22 12.33
C ARG A 352 -2.66 8.53 11.56
N TYR A 353 -1.41 8.95 11.37
CA TYR A 353 -1.10 10.25 10.79
C TYR A 353 -0.70 10.13 9.31
N VAL A 354 -1.32 10.95 8.48
CA VAL A 354 -0.87 11.15 7.10
C VAL A 354 0.43 11.95 7.14
N VAL A 355 1.51 11.40 6.60
CA VAL A 355 2.84 12.02 6.66
C VAL A 355 3.33 12.54 5.32
N GLY A 356 2.58 12.31 4.25
CA GLY A 356 2.93 12.78 2.92
C GLY A 356 2.32 11.92 1.82
N GLY A 357 2.75 12.19 0.60
CA GLY A 357 2.35 11.43 -0.57
C GLY A 357 3.00 11.95 -1.83
N PHE A 358 2.73 11.27 -2.92
CA PHE A 358 3.14 11.67 -4.26
C PHE A 358 2.08 11.28 -5.30
N TYR A 359 2.14 11.88 -6.46
CA TYR A 359 1.46 11.38 -7.65
C TYR A 359 2.37 10.36 -8.35
N ARG A 360 1.83 9.17 -8.60
CA ARG A 360 2.42 8.23 -9.55
C ARG A 360 1.92 8.62 -10.94
N VAL A 361 2.84 9.02 -11.81
CA VAL A 361 2.54 9.56 -13.15
C VAL A 361 3.09 8.61 -14.19
N ASN A 362 2.30 8.33 -15.24
CA ASN A 362 2.75 7.49 -16.35
C ASN A 362 2.19 8.03 -17.67
N GLU A 363 3.10 8.43 -18.58
CA GLU A 363 2.75 9.01 -19.87
C GLU A 363 2.26 7.96 -20.89
N GLU A 364 2.60 6.68 -20.68
CA GLU A 364 2.29 5.58 -21.58
C GLU A 364 1.02 4.82 -21.20
N ARG A 365 0.28 5.31 -20.18
CA ARG A 365 -0.88 4.62 -19.62
C ARG A 365 -2.14 5.46 -19.71
N ASP A 366 -3.27 4.75 -19.84
CA ASP A 366 -4.61 5.33 -19.84
C ASP A 366 -5.25 5.33 -18.44
N ILE A 367 -6.36 6.04 -18.32
CA ILE A 367 -7.11 6.29 -17.08
C ILE A 367 -7.64 5.02 -16.40
N ASP A 368 -7.75 3.91 -17.11
CA ASP A 368 -8.25 2.62 -16.63
C ASP A 368 -7.13 1.56 -16.49
N GLN A 369 -5.87 1.95 -16.71
CA GLN A 369 -4.73 1.06 -16.65
C GLN A 369 -3.98 1.15 -15.32
N ASN A 370 -3.18 0.12 -15.03
CA ASN A 370 -2.27 0.13 -13.88
C ASN A 370 -1.09 1.09 -14.16
N LEU A 371 -0.98 2.14 -13.35
CA LEU A 371 0.11 3.11 -13.45
C LEU A 371 1.41 2.64 -12.78
N ASN A 372 1.35 1.64 -11.88
CA ASN A 372 2.54 1.02 -11.31
C ASN A 372 3.20 0.07 -12.33
N ALA A 373 3.87 0.64 -13.30
CA ALA A 373 4.43 -0.04 -14.46
C ALA A 373 5.73 0.66 -14.91
N PRO A 374 6.56 0.04 -15.75
CA PRO A 374 7.71 0.71 -16.35
C PRO A 374 7.32 2.05 -16.98
N GLY A 375 8.18 3.07 -16.86
CA GLY A 375 7.91 4.43 -17.30
C GLY A 375 7.21 5.32 -16.26
N SER A 376 6.82 4.78 -15.09
CA SER A 376 6.29 5.60 -14.01
C SER A 376 7.35 6.50 -13.40
N HIS A 377 6.95 7.74 -13.11
CA HIS A 377 7.74 8.66 -12.29
C HIS A 377 6.86 9.26 -11.18
N PHE A 378 7.49 9.95 -10.23
CA PHE A 378 6.83 10.39 -9.00
C PHE A 378 6.95 11.91 -8.87
N VAL A 379 5.82 12.56 -8.57
CA VAL A 379 5.73 14.00 -8.33
C VAL A 379 5.17 14.22 -6.93
N PRO A 380 5.85 14.93 -6.03
CA PRO A 380 5.37 15.16 -4.68
C PRO A 380 3.95 15.72 -4.65
N LEU A 381 3.10 15.18 -3.77
CA LEU A 381 1.77 15.72 -3.50
C LEU A 381 1.92 17.05 -2.77
N ALA A 382 1.21 18.08 -3.24
CA ALA A 382 1.07 19.32 -2.51
C ALA A 382 -0.04 19.16 -1.47
N PHE A 383 0.33 19.17 -0.18
CA PHE A 383 -0.64 19.30 0.89
C PHE A 383 -0.90 20.79 1.14
N ALA A 384 -2.17 21.17 1.26
CA ALA A 384 -2.51 22.52 1.68
C ALA A 384 -1.86 22.78 3.04
N GLN A 385 -1.02 23.79 3.14
CA GLN A 385 -0.56 24.27 4.43
C GLN A 385 -1.79 24.78 5.19
N GLN A 386 -2.03 24.24 6.39
CA GLN A 386 -2.95 24.88 7.30
C GLN A 386 -2.38 26.26 7.59
N HIS A 387 -3.01 27.29 7.03
CA HIS A 387 -2.75 28.64 7.51
C HIS A 387 -3.25 28.68 8.96
N SER A 388 -2.30 28.67 9.91
CA SER A 388 -2.60 29.07 11.29
C SER A 388 -3.20 30.45 11.25
N MET A 389 -4.50 30.57 11.54
CA MET A 389 -5.11 31.85 11.83
C MET A 389 -4.60 32.37 13.18
#